data_33fafa99b6f1784bd26abbbf1bde0978
#
_entry.id   33fafa99b6f1784bd26abbbf1bde0978
#
_cell.length_a   1.000
_cell.length_b   1.000
_cell.length_c   1.000
_cell.angle_alpha   90.00
_cell.angle_beta   90.00
_cell.angle_gamma   90.00
#
_symmetry.space_group_name_H-M   'P 1'
#
loop_
_entity.id
_entity.type
_entity.pdbx_description
1 polymer ?
#
loop_
_entity_poly.entity_id
_entity_poly.type
_entity_poly.pdbx_seq_one_letter_code
_entity_poly.pdbx_strand_id
1 'polypeptide(L)'
;GDGALGGSAGLKKHLEDFGTLVKNGELDDFCADYSNVFNQKCALGLIPGKEGARIKITQRDIELIFLIANHDPNKTGLAKIVAEIADVTMEYPYPIRFAYASMMGYCLYADQMKSLEEMQEFLNKKA
;
A
#
# COMPACT_ATOMS: atom_id res chain seq x y z
N GLY A 1 -5.75 13.21 -14.61
CA GLY A 1 -4.64 13.38 -15.54
C GLY A 1 -3.40 12.65 -15.07
N ASP A 2 -2.50 12.34 -15.98
CA ASP A 2 -1.29 11.52 -15.75
C ASP A 2 -0.27 12.13 -14.76
N GLY A 3 -0.46 13.40 -14.38
CA GLY A 3 0.40 14.10 -13.42
C GLY A 3 0.39 13.51 -11.99
N ALA A 4 -0.65 12.78 -11.63
CA ALA A 4 -0.70 12.09 -10.33
C ALA A 4 0.07 10.75 -10.32
N LEU A 5 0.44 10.25 -11.49
CA LEU A 5 1.15 8.98 -11.62
C LEU A 5 2.68 9.17 -11.68
N GLY A 6 3.15 10.34 -12.09
CA GLY A 6 4.57 10.63 -12.30
C GLY A 6 5.01 11.97 -11.68
N GLY A 7 6.30 12.27 -11.76
CA GLY A 7 6.89 13.49 -11.21
C GLY A 7 6.98 13.52 -9.69
N SER A 8 6.98 14.73 -9.10
CA SER A 8 7.18 14.96 -7.66
C SER A 8 6.05 14.46 -6.76
N ALA A 9 4.90 14.10 -7.32
CA ALA A 9 3.75 13.53 -6.62
C ALA A 9 3.35 12.15 -7.18
N GLY A 10 4.26 11.49 -7.91
CA GLY A 10 4.01 10.20 -8.53
C GLY A 10 4.16 9.02 -7.58
N LEU A 11 3.63 7.85 -7.97
CA LEU A 11 3.68 6.63 -7.17
C LEU A 11 5.12 6.22 -6.81
N LYS A 12 6.05 6.35 -7.75
CA LYS A 12 7.48 6.09 -7.50
C LYS A 12 8.03 6.98 -6.38
N LYS A 13 7.72 8.28 -6.44
CA LYS A 13 8.19 9.23 -5.42
C LYS A 13 7.64 8.90 -4.04
N HIS A 14 6.35 8.53 -3.93
CA HIS A 14 5.77 8.09 -2.67
C HIS A 14 6.45 6.84 -2.11
N LEU A 15 6.85 5.90 -2.97
CA LEU A 15 7.59 4.73 -2.55
C LEU A 15 8.99 5.06 -2.04
N GLU A 16 9.70 5.99 -2.70
CA GLU A 16 10.99 6.51 -2.25
C GLU A 16 10.89 7.25 -0.91
N ASP A 17 9.84 8.06 -0.73
CA ASP A 17 9.57 8.77 0.52
C ASP A 17 9.28 7.78 1.66
N PHE A 18 8.51 6.73 1.40
CA PHE A 18 8.31 5.65 2.35
C PHE A 18 9.64 4.96 2.72
N GLY A 19 10.49 4.68 1.75
CA GLY A 19 11.83 4.13 1.98
C GLY A 19 12.69 5.03 2.89
N THR A 20 12.56 6.34 2.75
CA THR A 20 13.23 7.32 3.63
C THR A 20 12.69 7.26 5.06
N LEU A 21 11.37 7.16 5.23
CA LEU A 21 10.71 7.02 6.53
C LEU A 21 11.17 5.74 7.25
N VAL A 22 11.26 4.62 6.53
CA VAL A 22 11.81 3.37 7.06
C VAL A 22 13.26 3.54 7.52
N LYS A 23 14.09 4.14 6.69
CA LYS A 23 15.51 4.34 6.97
C LYS A 23 15.76 5.25 8.18
N ASN A 24 14.87 6.20 8.43
CA ASN A 24 14.94 7.09 9.59
C ASN A 24 14.45 6.42 10.89
N GLY A 25 13.93 5.19 10.83
CA GLY A 25 13.39 4.49 12.01
C GLY A 25 11.99 4.92 12.44
N GLU A 26 11.36 5.86 11.70
CA GLU A 26 10.04 6.41 12.05
C GLU A 26 8.93 5.35 12.00
N LEU A 27 9.13 4.29 11.21
CA LEU A 27 8.15 3.21 11.08
C LEU A 27 8.00 2.37 12.34
N ASP A 28 9.06 2.23 13.14
CA ASP A 28 9.00 1.49 14.41
C ASP A 28 8.13 2.21 15.43
N ASP A 29 8.21 3.54 15.48
CA ASP A 29 7.35 4.38 16.32
C ASP A 29 5.88 4.24 15.90
N PHE A 30 5.59 4.28 14.60
CA PHE A 30 4.23 4.02 14.09
C PHE A 30 3.72 2.64 14.49
N CYS A 31 4.52 1.58 14.32
CA CYS A 31 4.13 0.22 14.71
C CYS A 31 3.81 0.13 16.20
N ALA A 32 4.61 0.78 17.05
CA ALA A 32 4.38 0.82 18.50
C ALA A 32 3.08 1.55 18.84
N ASP A 33 2.85 2.71 18.25
CA ASP A 33 1.65 3.53 18.49
C ASP A 33 0.38 2.81 18.04
N TYR A 34 0.36 2.23 16.84
CA TYR A 34 -0.79 1.48 16.36
C TYR A 34 -1.07 0.23 17.20
N SER A 35 -0.02 -0.47 17.65
CA SER A 35 -0.16 -1.60 18.57
C SER A 35 -0.82 -1.16 19.88
N ASN A 36 -0.37 -0.04 20.46
CA ASN A 36 -0.91 0.52 21.69
C ASN A 36 -2.37 0.95 21.52
N VAL A 37 -2.70 1.67 20.45
CA VAL A 37 -4.07 2.11 20.16
C VAL A 37 -5.01 0.91 19.99
N PHE A 38 -4.60 -0.11 19.23
CA PHE A 38 -5.40 -1.32 19.05
C PHE A 38 -5.65 -2.03 20.40
N ASN A 39 -4.58 -2.23 21.18
CA ASN A 39 -4.66 -2.93 22.46
C ASN A 39 -5.54 -2.18 23.48
N GLN A 40 -5.48 -0.85 23.49
CA GLN A 40 -6.37 -0.02 24.32
C GLN A 40 -7.83 -0.17 23.88
N LYS A 41 -8.12 -0.13 22.58
CA LYS A 41 -9.49 -0.33 22.07
C LYS A 41 -10.04 -1.71 22.44
N CYS A 42 -9.22 -2.76 22.35
CA CYS A 42 -9.62 -4.10 22.80
C CYS A 42 -9.91 -4.15 24.31
N ALA A 43 -9.05 -3.54 25.12
CA ALA A 43 -9.22 -3.48 26.57
C ALA A 43 -10.49 -2.72 26.99
N LEU A 44 -10.90 -1.73 26.22
CA LEU A 44 -12.13 -0.94 26.43
C LEU A 44 -13.38 -1.57 25.81
N GLY A 45 -13.27 -2.76 25.18
CA GLY A 45 -14.40 -3.43 24.51
C GLY A 45 -14.90 -2.69 23.26
N LEU A 46 -14.09 -1.82 22.67
CA LEU A 46 -14.46 -1.02 21.49
C LEU A 46 -14.34 -1.81 20.17
N ILE A 47 -13.73 -2.99 20.20
CA ILE A 47 -13.61 -3.88 19.03
C ILE A 47 -14.33 -5.18 19.36
N PRO A 48 -15.55 -5.39 18.82
CA PRO A 48 -16.36 -6.57 19.13
C PRO A 48 -15.62 -7.88 18.79
N GLY A 49 -15.66 -8.83 19.72
CA GLY A 49 -15.01 -10.15 19.56
C GLY A 49 -13.48 -10.11 19.68
N LYS A 50 -12.91 -9.02 20.16
CA LYS A 50 -11.47 -8.84 20.41
C LYS A 50 -11.16 -8.37 21.83
N GLU A 51 -12.10 -8.56 22.75
CA GLU A 51 -11.96 -8.16 24.16
C GLU A 51 -10.73 -8.84 24.78
N GLY A 52 -9.81 -8.05 25.29
CA GLY A 52 -8.56 -8.53 25.87
C GLY A 52 -7.49 -9.01 24.87
N ALA A 53 -7.77 -9.00 23.57
CA ALA A 53 -6.75 -9.30 22.56
C ALA A 53 -5.59 -8.29 22.62
N ARG A 54 -4.39 -8.79 22.41
CA ARG A 54 -3.17 -7.97 22.32
C ARG A 54 -2.39 -8.33 21.09
N ILE A 55 -1.95 -7.32 20.35
CA ILE A 55 -1.06 -7.48 19.20
C ILE A 55 0.21 -6.65 19.40
N LYS A 56 1.23 -7.04 18.68
CA LYS A 56 2.44 -6.25 18.48
C LYS A 56 2.70 -6.18 16.98
N ILE A 57 2.43 -5.03 16.39
CA ILE A 57 2.73 -4.76 14.98
C ILE A 57 4.24 -4.51 14.85
N THR A 58 4.84 -5.09 13.84
CA THR A 58 6.23 -4.90 13.48
C THR A 58 6.33 -4.46 12.02
N GLN A 59 7.49 -4.00 11.58
CA GLN A 59 7.70 -3.65 10.17
C GLN A 59 7.37 -4.81 9.20
N ARG A 60 7.47 -6.07 9.64
CA ARG A 60 7.15 -7.26 8.82
C ARG A 60 5.66 -7.44 8.54
N ASP A 61 4.81 -6.78 9.33
CA ASP A 61 3.36 -6.86 9.20
C ASP A 61 2.80 -5.77 8.26
N ILE A 62 3.67 -4.95 7.68
CA ILE A 62 3.31 -3.81 6.85
C ILE A 62 3.23 -4.21 5.39
N GLU A 63 2.14 -3.84 4.75
CA GLU A 63 1.95 -3.90 3.30
C GLU A 63 1.75 -2.48 2.75
N LEU A 64 2.25 -2.23 1.54
CA LEU A 64 2.05 -0.98 0.82
C LEU A 64 0.89 -1.15 -0.16
N ILE A 65 -0.14 -0.35 -0.02
CA ILE A 65 -1.31 -0.42 -0.90
C ILE A 65 -1.43 0.87 -1.70
N PHE A 66 -1.28 0.78 -3.02
CA PHE A 66 -1.57 1.88 -3.94
C PHE A 66 -3.06 1.88 -4.31
N LEU A 67 -3.74 2.96 -3.95
CA LEU A 67 -5.14 3.18 -4.29
C LEU A 67 -5.22 3.97 -5.60
N ILE A 68 -5.71 3.31 -6.66
CA ILE A 68 -5.82 3.90 -8.00
C ILE A 68 -7.27 4.22 -8.30
N ALA A 69 -7.59 5.51 -8.36
CA ALA A 69 -8.95 5.98 -8.63
C ALA A 69 -9.14 6.37 -10.10
N ASN A 70 -10.25 5.94 -10.69
CA ASN A 70 -10.71 6.38 -12.02
C ASN A 70 -9.62 6.32 -13.11
N HIS A 71 -8.73 5.34 -13.04
CA HIS A 71 -7.70 5.17 -14.05
C HIS A 71 -8.25 4.42 -15.28
N ASP A 72 -7.98 4.94 -16.46
CA ASP A 72 -8.25 4.26 -17.70
C ASP A 72 -7.17 3.16 -17.92
N PRO A 73 -7.53 1.87 -17.86
CA PRO A 73 -6.56 0.78 -18.00
C PRO A 73 -5.96 0.65 -19.41
N ASN A 74 -6.51 1.40 -20.39
CA ASN A 74 -6.00 1.40 -21.76
C ASN A 74 -4.90 2.46 -21.96
N LYS A 75 -4.62 3.30 -20.94
CA LYS A 75 -3.54 4.26 -21.01
C LYS A 75 -2.20 3.63 -20.63
N THR A 76 -1.21 3.80 -21.47
CA THR A 76 0.14 3.24 -21.31
C THR A 76 0.93 3.81 -20.13
N GLY A 77 0.53 4.98 -19.61
CA GLY A 77 1.21 5.66 -18.50
C GLY A 77 1.30 4.81 -17.23
N LEU A 78 0.24 4.09 -16.88
CA LEU A 78 0.25 3.25 -15.68
C LEU A 78 1.21 2.06 -15.81
N ALA A 79 1.27 1.40 -16.96
CA ALA A 79 2.17 0.29 -17.20
C ALA A 79 3.64 0.69 -17.01
N LYS A 80 4.03 1.87 -17.55
CA LYS A 80 5.36 2.42 -17.36
C LYS A 80 5.69 2.66 -15.90
N ILE A 81 4.77 3.26 -15.14
CA ILE A 81 4.99 3.60 -13.73
C ILE A 81 5.06 2.35 -12.85
N VAL A 82 4.23 1.33 -13.13
CA VAL A 82 4.31 0.05 -12.42
C VAL A 82 5.64 -0.64 -12.68
N ALA A 83 6.18 -0.56 -13.90
CA ALA A 83 7.53 -1.03 -14.22
C ALA A 83 8.60 -0.22 -13.43
N GLU A 84 8.50 1.11 -13.38
CA GLU A 84 9.42 1.95 -12.61
C GLU A 84 9.38 1.67 -11.10
N ILE A 85 8.22 1.30 -10.55
CA ILE A 85 8.07 0.89 -9.14
C ILE A 85 8.81 -0.43 -8.88
N ALA A 86 8.75 -1.37 -9.81
CA ALA A 86 9.43 -2.67 -9.68
C ALA A 86 10.96 -2.52 -9.61
N ASP A 87 11.52 -1.46 -10.18
CA ASP A 87 12.95 -1.15 -10.17
C ASP A 87 13.40 -0.41 -8.89
N VAL A 88 12.47 -0.01 -8.03
CA VAL A 88 12.82 0.68 -6.77
C VAL A 88 13.37 -0.32 -5.77
N THR A 89 14.63 -0.18 -5.43
CA THR A 89 15.26 -0.97 -4.36
C THR A 89 14.94 -0.35 -3.01
N MET A 90 14.28 -1.10 -2.14
CA MET A 90 14.06 -0.73 -0.75
C MET A 90 14.97 -1.58 0.16
N GLU A 91 15.37 -1.02 1.28
CA GLU A 91 16.15 -1.73 2.31
C GLU A 91 15.41 -2.98 2.84
N TYR A 92 14.08 -2.89 2.90
CA TYR A 92 13.20 -3.99 3.25
C TYR A 92 12.18 -4.25 2.11
N PRO A 93 11.99 -5.51 1.67
CA PRO A 93 11.08 -5.86 0.58
C PRO A 93 9.63 -5.90 1.08
N TYR A 94 9.01 -4.72 1.26
CA TYR A 94 7.60 -4.64 1.62
C TYR A 94 6.70 -5.17 0.48
N PRO A 95 5.70 -6.01 0.79
CA PRO A 95 4.71 -6.39 -0.20
C PRO A 95 3.98 -5.17 -0.76
N ILE A 96 3.90 -5.06 -2.08
CA ILE A 96 3.18 -4.00 -2.77
C ILE A 96 1.90 -4.58 -3.36
N ARG A 97 0.78 -3.91 -3.11
CA ARG A 97 -0.53 -4.26 -3.66
C ARG A 97 -1.19 -3.07 -4.31
N PHE A 98 -2.07 -3.36 -5.25
CA PHE A 98 -2.86 -2.37 -5.98
C PHE A 98 -4.34 -2.62 -5.76
N ALA A 99 -5.06 -1.60 -5.30
CA ALA A 99 -6.49 -1.58 -5.19
C ALA A 99 -7.08 -0.51 -6.11
N TYR A 100 -8.19 -0.83 -6.75
CA TYR A 100 -8.87 0.06 -7.67
C TYR A 100 -10.11 0.66 -7.03
N ALA A 101 -10.31 1.97 -7.24
CA ALA A 101 -11.57 2.60 -7.00
C ALA A 101 -12.39 2.65 -8.29
N SER A 102 -13.63 2.21 -8.20
CA SER A 102 -14.66 2.46 -9.19
C SER A 102 -15.65 3.51 -8.69
N MET A 103 -16.67 3.81 -9.49
CA MET A 103 -17.80 4.62 -9.05
C MET A 103 -18.49 4.04 -7.80
N MET A 104 -18.35 2.74 -7.53
CA MET A 104 -18.91 2.04 -6.38
C MET A 104 -18.02 2.07 -5.12
N GLY A 105 -16.84 2.65 -5.19
CA GLY A 105 -15.90 2.77 -4.08
C GLY A 105 -14.65 1.89 -4.20
N TYR A 106 -13.85 1.87 -3.13
CA TYR A 106 -12.66 1.04 -3.03
C TYR A 106 -13.00 -0.34 -2.49
N CYS A 107 -12.40 -1.37 -3.08
CA CYS A 107 -12.45 -2.73 -2.56
C CYS A 107 -11.06 -3.08 -1.98
N LEU A 108 -10.96 -3.14 -0.66
CA LEU A 108 -9.72 -3.41 0.06
C LEU A 108 -9.67 -4.84 0.65
N TYR A 109 -10.47 -5.76 0.11
CA TYR A 109 -10.35 -7.17 0.46
C TYR A 109 -9.10 -7.78 -0.17
N ALA A 110 -8.33 -8.55 0.59
CA ALA A 110 -7.04 -9.08 0.18
C ALA A 110 -7.11 -9.90 -1.13
N ASP A 111 -8.21 -10.62 -1.35
CA ASP A 111 -8.47 -11.41 -2.56
C ASP A 111 -8.84 -10.58 -3.79
N GLN A 112 -9.16 -9.30 -3.62
CA GLN A 112 -9.51 -8.35 -4.69
C GLN A 112 -8.35 -7.43 -5.07
N MET A 113 -7.31 -7.37 -4.25
CA MET A 113 -6.13 -6.58 -4.55
C MET A 113 -5.14 -7.38 -5.40
N LYS A 114 -4.44 -6.69 -6.30
CA LYS A 114 -3.40 -7.29 -7.15
C LYS A 114 -2.02 -7.08 -6.54
N SER A 115 -1.19 -8.12 -6.60
CA SER A 115 0.24 -7.99 -6.36
C SER A 115 0.91 -7.16 -7.47
N LEU A 116 2.18 -6.80 -7.28
CA LEU A 116 2.95 -6.10 -8.32
C LEU A 116 3.06 -6.93 -9.60
N GLU A 117 3.33 -8.23 -9.49
CA GLU A 117 3.43 -9.16 -10.62
C GLU A 117 2.10 -9.31 -11.36
N GLU A 118 1.00 -9.53 -10.62
CA GLU A 118 -0.34 -9.62 -11.20
C GLU A 118 -0.76 -8.32 -11.89
N MET A 119 -0.30 -7.17 -11.37
CA MET A 119 -0.56 -5.87 -11.98
C MET A 119 0.22 -5.69 -13.29
N GLN A 120 1.49 -6.08 -13.32
CA GLN A 120 2.31 -6.06 -14.53
C GLN A 120 1.71 -6.96 -15.62
N GLU A 121 1.32 -8.19 -15.27
CA GLU A 121 0.67 -9.10 -16.22
C GLU A 121 -0.65 -8.55 -16.75
N PHE A 122 -1.48 -7.97 -15.88
CA PHE A 122 -2.76 -7.38 -16.27
C PHE A 122 -2.59 -6.24 -17.27
N LEU A 123 -1.59 -5.39 -17.09
CA LEU A 123 -1.31 -4.27 -17.98
C LEU A 123 -0.68 -4.72 -19.30
N ASN A 124 0.19 -5.72 -19.27
CA ASN A 124 0.84 -6.26 -20.48
C ASN A 124 -0.11 -7.04 -21.39
N LYS A 125 -1.14 -7.69 -20.84
CA LYS A 125 -2.16 -8.40 -21.63
C LYS A 125 -3.09 -7.45 -22.41
N LYS A 126 -3.08 -6.17 -22.11
CA LYS A 126 -3.92 -5.13 -22.75
C LYS A 126 -3.14 -4.25 -23.74
N ALA A 127 -1.82 -4.39 -23.81
CA ALA A 127 -0.97 -3.72 -24.79
C ALA A 127 -0.82 -4.59 -26.04
#